data_3abed401d4029c1f57622e6c119c4e4d
#
_entry.id   3abed401d4029c1f57622e6c119c4e4d
#
_cell.length_a   1.000
_cell.length_b   1.000
_cell.length_c   1.000
_cell.angle_alpha   90.00
_cell.angle_beta   90.00
_cell.angle_gamma   90.00
#
_symmetry.space_group_name_H-M   'P 1'
#
loop_
_entity.id
_entity.type
_entity.pdbx_description
1 polymer ?
#
loop_
_entity_poly.entity_id
_entity_poly.type
_entity_poly.pdbx_seq_one_letter_code
_entity_poly.pdbx_strand_id
1 'polypeptide(L)'
;MISRSIFLIAFLFVNLVSFAQAEVYELRTYYLKFGTSEKTLHEYFEQALIPALNRNGVEVVGVFEEADPTLPKKLYVLIPYKNMREFEQISGLLQEDESLQQAAASFWAISPDKFPYQRYETSLMLAESGFPNLQKPAEGSNFFELRTYQGYNEDALRRKLKMFNEEEFNIFKNINFPIVFFGKNIAGDQMPSLTYLLVTKDRKENGEAWQRFGTDSDWKRISGMKEYENTVSNIIQTYLRPLSFSQL
;
A
#
# COMPACT_ATOMS: atom_id res chain seq x y z
N MET A 1 51.36 -46.78 -26.08
CA MET A 1 51.13 -45.96 -24.88
C MET A 1 50.16 -44.87 -25.25
N ILE A 2 48.90 -45.00 -24.83
CA ILE A 2 47.84 -44.03 -25.15
C ILE A 2 47.57 -43.24 -23.90
N SER A 3 47.94 -41.93 -23.89
CA SER A 3 47.71 -40.99 -22.80
C SER A 3 46.21 -40.60 -22.78
N ARG A 4 45.53 -40.94 -21.68
CA ARG A 4 44.15 -40.49 -21.39
C ARG A 4 44.19 -39.17 -20.66
N SER A 5 43.93 -38.08 -21.35
CA SER A 5 43.68 -36.76 -20.74
C SER A 5 42.29 -36.74 -20.11
N ILE A 6 42.24 -36.64 -18.79
CA ILE A 6 40.99 -36.47 -18.04
C ILE A 6 40.71 -34.95 -18.01
N PHE A 7 39.66 -34.50 -18.70
CA PHE A 7 39.14 -33.15 -18.57
C PHE A 7 38.24 -33.07 -17.33
N LEU A 8 38.72 -32.36 -16.32
CA LEU A 8 37.95 -32.05 -15.12
C LEU A 8 37.09 -30.83 -15.41
N ILE A 9 35.77 -31.03 -15.63
CA ILE A 9 34.80 -29.93 -15.76
C ILE A 9 34.43 -29.50 -14.35
N ALA A 10 34.98 -28.36 -13.90
CA ALA A 10 34.56 -27.72 -12.68
C ALA A 10 33.21 -27.02 -12.90
N PHE A 11 32.16 -27.60 -12.34
CA PHE A 11 30.85 -26.91 -12.27
C PHE A 11 30.91 -25.79 -11.23
N LEU A 12 31.03 -24.55 -11.70
CA LEU A 12 30.85 -23.37 -10.86
C LEU A 12 29.35 -23.23 -10.51
N PHE A 13 28.97 -23.63 -9.31
CA PHE A 13 27.65 -23.29 -8.75
C PHE A 13 27.65 -21.79 -8.43
N VAL A 14 27.15 -20.97 -9.36
CA VAL A 14 26.80 -19.58 -9.06
C VAL A 14 25.52 -19.63 -8.22
N ASN A 15 25.65 -19.48 -6.92
CA ASN A 15 24.51 -19.18 -6.04
C ASN A 15 23.98 -17.81 -6.43
N LEU A 16 22.95 -17.77 -7.29
CA LEU A 16 22.14 -16.59 -7.50
C LEU A 16 21.38 -16.32 -6.19
N VAL A 17 21.95 -15.48 -5.35
CA VAL A 17 21.20 -14.89 -4.24
C VAL A 17 20.13 -14.01 -4.90
N SER A 18 18.94 -14.54 -5.08
CA SER A 18 17.78 -13.76 -5.46
C SER A 18 17.45 -12.86 -4.24
N PHE A 19 17.91 -11.63 -4.28
CA PHE A 19 17.35 -10.62 -3.39
C PHE A 19 15.88 -10.49 -3.78
N ALA A 20 14.98 -10.95 -2.92
CA ALA A 20 13.57 -10.67 -3.07
C ALA A 20 13.45 -9.15 -3.17
N GLN A 21 13.01 -8.69 -4.33
CA GLN A 21 12.86 -7.26 -4.59
C GLN A 21 11.65 -6.80 -3.78
N ALA A 22 11.80 -5.72 -3.01
CA ALA A 22 10.72 -5.20 -2.18
C ALA A 22 9.49 -4.82 -3.02
N GLU A 23 8.30 -5.15 -2.52
CA GLU A 23 7.05 -4.71 -3.15
C GLU A 23 6.98 -3.18 -3.23
N VAL A 24 6.29 -2.72 -4.25
CA VAL A 24 5.95 -1.31 -4.45
C VAL A 24 4.44 -1.16 -4.35
N TYR A 25 4.00 -0.19 -3.60
CA TYR A 25 2.59 0.14 -3.46
C TYR A 25 2.30 1.46 -4.12
N GLU A 26 1.29 1.50 -4.97
CA GLU A 26 0.69 2.73 -5.46
C GLU A 26 -0.61 2.97 -4.71
N LEU A 27 -0.72 4.12 -4.05
CA LEU A 27 -1.96 4.56 -3.43
C LEU A 27 -2.49 5.77 -4.20
N ARG A 28 -3.59 5.58 -4.90
CA ARG A 28 -4.32 6.66 -5.60
C ARG A 28 -5.42 7.19 -4.70
N THR A 29 -5.47 8.51 -4.51
CA THR A 29 -6.53 9.21 -3.78
C THR A 29 -7.33 10.06 -4.75
N TYR A 30 -8.58 9.70 -4.99
CA TYR A 30 -9.49 10.42 -5.89
C TYR A 30 -10.32 11.42 -5.10
N TYR A 31 -10.25 12.69 -5.45
CA TYR A 31 -11.03 13.77 -4.85
C TYR A 31 -12.33 13.96 -5.63
N LEU A 32 -13.44 13.52 -5.06
CA LEU A 32 -14.74 13.54 -5.73
C LEU A 32 -15.25 14.95 -5.90
N LYS A 33 -15.93 15.18 -7.02
CA LYS A 33 -16.56 16.45 -7.33
C LYS A 33 -17.94 16.53 -6.66
N PHE A 34 -18.18 17.59 -5.92
CA PHE A 34 -19.46 17.78 -5.25
C PHE A 34 -20.63 17.80 -6.25
N GLY A 35 -21.72 17.09 -5.93
CA GLY A 35 -22.91 17.02 -6.75
C GLY A 35 -22.82 16.07 -7.96
N THR A 36 -21.73 15.31 -8.13
CA THR A 36 -21.63 14.27 -9.16
C THR A 36 -21.90 12.88 -8.57
N SER A 37 -22.24 11.93 -9.45
CA SER A 37 -22.46 10.54 -9.04
C SER A 37 -21.15 9.77 -8.92
N GLU A 38 -20.93 9.13 -7.80
CA GLU A 38 -19.80 8.21 -7.58
C GLU A 38 -19.94 6.90 -8.35
N LYS A 39 -21.18 6.54 -8.69
CA LYS A 39 -21.53 5.26 -9.31
C LYS A 39 -20.69 4.99 -10.57
N THR A 40 -20.52 5.99 -11.42
CA THR A 40 -19.76 5.85 -12.66
C THR A 40 -18.26 5.59 -12.42
N LEU A 41 -17.70 6.13 -11.33
CA LEU A 41 -16.33 5.86 -10.93
C LEU A 41 -16.17 4.46 -10.31
N HIS A 42 -17.16 4.03 -9.52
CA HIS A 42 -17.22 2.65 -9.01
C HIS A 42 -17.30 1.63 -10.16
N GLU A 43 -18.18 1.85 -11.13
CA GLU A 43 -18.31 0.99 -12.33
C GLU A 43 -17.01 0.96 -13.14
N TYR A 44 -16.31 2.09 -13.29
CA TYR A 44 -15.00 2.14 -13.93
C TYR A 44 -13.96 1.31 -13.18
N PHE A 45 -13.90 1.40 -11.85
CA PHE A 45 -12.97 0.58 -11.08
C PHE A 45 -13.29 -0.91 -11.20
N GLU A 46 -14.55 -1.29 -10.99
CA GLU A 46 -15.00 -2.67 -10.96
C GLU A 46 -14.92 -3.35 -12.32
N GLN A 47 -15.34 -2.66 -13.40
CA GLN A 47 -15.54 -3.28 -14.71
C GLN A 47 -14.38 -3.03 -15.69
N ALA A 48 -13.54 -2.04 -15.44
CA ALA A 48 -12.45 -1.67 -16.34
C ALA A 48 -11.07 -1.74 -15.67
N LEU A 49 -10.81 -0.93 -14.65
CA LEU A 49 -9.46 -0.77 -14.08
C LEU A 49 -8.97 -2.06 -13.38
N ILE A 50 -9.76 -2.62 -12.45
CA ILE A 50 -9.38 -3.82 -11.70
C ILE A 50 -9.17 -5.01 -12.64
N PRO A 51 -10.09 -5.33 -13.56
CA PRO A 51 -9.87 -6.40 -14.55
C PRO A 51 -8.61 -6.20 -15.41
N ALA A 52 -8.29 -4.96 -15.79
CA ALA A 52 -7.09 -4.67 -16.56
C ALA A 52 -5.82 -4.88 -15.72
N LEU A 53 -5.80 -4.42 -14.48
CA LEU A 53 -4.69 -4.66 -13.55
C LEU A 53 -4.47 -6.16 -13.31
N ASN A 54 -5.55 -6.90 -13.04
CA ASN A 54 -5.45 -8.36 -12.80
C ASN A 54 -4.94 -9.12 -14.04
N ARG A 55 -5.39 -8.77 -15.26
CA ARG A 55 -4.87 -9.38 -16.50
C ARG A 55 -3.38 -9.15 -16.68
N ASN A 56 -2.87 -8.03 -16.20
CA ASN A 56 -1.47 -7.65 -16.29
C ASN A 56 -0.62 -8.08 -15.08
N GLY A 57 -1.16 -8.91 -14.19
CA GLY A 57 -0.38 -9.58 -13.14
C GLY A 57 -0.50 -9.00 -11.73
N VAL A 58 -1.26 -7.91 -11.53
CA VAL A 58 -1.62 -7.44 -10.18
C VAL A 58 -2.60 -8.43 -9.57
N GLU A 59 -2.25 -9.05 -8.44
CA GLU A 59 -3.04 -10.13 -7.85
C GLU A 59 -4.26 -9.62 -7.08
N VAL A 60 -4.15 -8.47 -6.44
CA VAL A 60 -5.21 -7.86 -5.62
C VAL A 60 -5.19 -6.35 -5.76
N VAL A 61 -6.37 -5.73 -5.76
CA VAL A 61 -6.53 -4.27 -5.76
C VAL A 61 -7.49 -3.90 -4.63
N GLY A 62 -7.03 -3.06 -3.71
CA GLY A 62 -7.88 -2.51 -2.65
C GLY A 62 -8.60 -1.26 -3.13
N VAL A 63 -9.92 -1.19 -2.93
CA VAL A 63 -10.70 0.02 -3.22
C VAL A 63 -11.52 0.38 -1.99
N PHE A 64 -11.37 1.62 -1.52
CA PHE A 64 -11.93 2.04 -0.24
C PHE A 64 -12.60 3.41 -0.36
N GLU A 65 -13.61 3.61 0.50
CA GLU A 65 -14.16 4.92 0.81
C GLU A 65 -13.85 5.31 2.27
N GLU A 66 -13.93 6.60 2.58
CA GLU A 66 -13.78 7.07 3.97
C GLU A 66 -14.96 6.58 4.83
N ALA A 67 -14.66 6.01 5.99
CA ALA A 67 -15.67 5.52 6.92
C ALA A 67 -16.45 6.66 7.61
N ASP A 68 -15.83 7.84 7.72
CA ASP A 68 -16.43 9.04 8.24
C ASP A 68 -16.73 10.02 7.08
N PRO A 69 -17.86 10.74 7.11
CA PRO A 69 -18.17 11.69 6.06
C PRO A 69 -17.19 12.88 6.09
N THR A 70 -16.53 13.12 4.96
CA THR A 70 -15.60 14.23 4.76
C THR A 70 -15.94 15.00 3.48
N LEU A 71 -15.46 16.25 3.37
CA LEU A 71 -15.60 17.06 2.15
C LEU A 71 -14.21 17.64 1.78
N PRO A 72 -13.78 17.47 0.52
CA PRO A 72 -14.42 16.63 -0.51
C PRO A 72 -14.36 15.14 -0.11
N LYS A 73 -15.37 14.34 -0.50
CA LYS A 73 -15.34 12.89 -0.35
C LYS A 73 -14.19 12.33 -1.18
N LYS A 74 -13.53 11.30 -0.67
CA LYS A 74 -12.40 10.66 -1.33
C LYS A 74 -12.61 9.17 -1.48
N LEU A 75 -12.06 8.63 -2.56
CA LEU A 75 -11.90 7.18 -2.76
C LEU A 75 -10.42 6.86 -2.87
N TYR A 76 -10.04 5.71 -2.35
CA TYR A 76 -8.66 5.25 -2.31
C TYR A 76 -8.53 3.96 -3.10
N VAL A 77 -7.50 3.86 -3.95
CA VAL A 77 -7.18 2.65 -4.69
C VAL A 77 -5.75 2.26 -4.37
N LEU A 78 -5.58 1.12 -3.71
CA LEU A 78 -4.29 0.53 -3.38
C LEU A 78 -3.93 -0.56 -4.38
N ILE A 79 -2.79 -0.41 -5.04
CA ILE A 79 -2.30 -1.31 -6.08
C ILE A 79 -0.91 -1.78 -5.67
N PRO A 80 -0.74 -3.05 -5.28
CA PRO A 80 0.57 -3.64 -5.00
C PRO A 80 1.22 -4.14 -6.30
N TYR A 81 2.50 -3.89 -6.44
CA TYR A 81 3.36 -4.43 -7.50
C TYR A 81 4.52 -5.19 -6.87
N LYS A 82 4.97 -6.26 -7.48
CA LYS A 82 6.10 -7.07 -6.98
C LYS A 82 7.40 -6.27 -6.86
N ASN A 83 7.53 -5.18 -7.63
CA ASN A 83 8.69 -4.30 -7.62
C ASN A 83 8.46 -3.09 -8.54
N MET A 84 9.40 -2.13 -8.55
CA MET A 84 9.35 -0.92 -9.38
C MET A 84 9.31 -1.21 -10.89
N ARG A 85 9.96 -2.28 -11.35
CA ARG A 85 9.93 -2.67 -12.78
C ARG A 85 8.52 -3.12 -13.18
N GLU A 86 7.84 -3.87 -12.33
CA GLU A 86 6.47 -4.28 -12.60
C GLU A 86 5.51 -3.08 -12.63
N PHE A 87 5.67 -2.12 -11.71
CA PHE A 87 4.93 -0.86 -11.75
C PHE A 87 5.11 -0.14 -13.10
N GLU A 88 6.35 0.01 -13.58
CA GLU A 88 6.65 0.64 -14.86
C GLU A 88 6.03 -0.13 -16.04
N GLN A 89 6.21 -1.45 -16.07
CA GLN A 89 5.71 -2.31 -17.13
C GLN A 89 4.17 -2.28 -17.21
N ILE A 90 3.49 -2.47 -16.09
CA ILE A 90 2.01 -2.50 -16.05
C ILE A 90 1.46 -1.13 -16.39
N SER A 91 2.08 -0.04 -15.92
CA SER A 91 1.68 1.32 -16.29
C SER A 91 1.72 1.57 -17.80
N GLY A 92 2.72 1.02 -18.49
CA GLY A 92 2.82 1.04 -19.95
C GLY A 92 1.75 0.17 -20.62
N LEU A 93 1.60 -1.07 -20.17
CA LEU A 93 0.63 -2.01 -20.73
C LEU A 93 -0.82 -1.54 -20.62
N LEU A 94 -1.18 -0.85 -19.52
CA LEU A 94 -2.53 -0.29 -19.36
C LEU A 94 -2.86 0.79 -20.40
N GLN A 95 -1.87 1.50 -20.93
CA GLN A 95 -2.10 2.52 -21.97
C GLN A 95 -2.46 1.89 -23.33
N GLU A 96 -1.98 0.67 -23.58
CA GLU A 96 -2.17 -0.07 -24.83
C GLU A 96 -3.26 -1.15 -24.71
N ASP A 97 -3.87 -1.35 -23.52
CA ASP A 97 -4.88 -2.40 -23.28
C ASP A 97 -6.21 -2.05 -23.97
N GLU A 98 -6.46 -2.63 -25.14
CA GLU A 98 -7.70 -2.42 -25.90
C GLU A 98 -8.95 -2.82 -25.11
N SER A 99 -8.87 -3.88 -24.27
CA SER A 99 -9.99 -4.31 -23.43
C SER A 99 -10.31 -3.28 -22.35
N LEU A 100 -9.30 -2.64 -21.77
CA LEU A 100 -9.48 -1.52 -20.87
C LEU A 100 -10.10 -0.32 -21.60
N GLN A 101 -9.60 0.02 -22.78
CA GLN A 101 -10.12 1.14 -23.58
C GLN A 101 -11.59 0.94 -23.91
N GLN A 102 -12.00 -0.27 -24.32
CA GLN A 102 -13.39 -0.59 -24.61
C GLN A 102 -14.26 -0.53 -23.36
N ALA A 103 -13.84 -1.15 -22.26
CA ALA A 103 -14.60 -1.15 -21.00
C ALA A 103 -14.72 0.24 -20.36
N ALA A 104 -13.70 1.08 -20.51
CA ALA A 104 -13.66 2.44 -19.96
C ALA A 104 -14.27 3.51 -20.90
N ALA A 105 -14.64 3.18 -22.14
CA ALA A 105 -15.04 4.15 -23.16
C ALA A 105 -16.19 5.06 -22.69
N SER A 106 -17.23 4.50 -22.07
CA SER A 106 -18.36 5.26 -21.53
C SER A 106 -17.94 6.21 -20.39
N PHE A 107 -17.04 5.77 -19.54
CA PHE A 107 -16.50 6.58 -18.45
C PHE A 107 -15.67 7.76 -18.99
N TRP A 108 -14.79 7.50 -19.94
CA TRP A 108 -13.96 8.56 -20.55
C TRP A 108 -14.74 9.54 -21.43
N ALA A 109 -15.92 9.13 -21.93
CA ALA A 109 -16.82 10.01 -22.68
C ALA A 109 -17.70 10.92 -21.80
N ILE A 110 -17.60 10.80 -20.46
CA ILE A 110 -18.38 11.68 -19.54
C ILE A 110 -17.90 13.12 -19.75
N SER A 111 -18.88 14.03 -19.90
CA SER A 111 -18.58 15.45 -20.07
C SER A 111 -17.87 16.05 -18.84
N PRO A 112 -16.97 17.04 -19.00
CA PRO A 112 -16.17 17.60 -17.90
C PRO A 112 -16.99 18.15 -16.73
N ASP A 113 -18.18 18.66 -16.98
CA ASP A 113 -19.09 19.16 -15.95
C ASP A 113 -19.66 18.05 -15.07
N LYS A 114 -19.86 16.84 -15.61
CA LYS A 114 -20.40 15.66 -14.94
C LYS A 114 -19.33 14.66 -14.49
N PHE A 115 -18.06 14.90 -14.80
CA PHE A 115 -16.98 14.00 -14.46
C PHE A 115 -16.87 13.82 -12.94
N PRO A 116 -16.75 12.59 -12.40
CA PRO A 116 -17.01 12.29 -10.98
C PRO A 116 -15.93 12.79 -10.01
N TYR A 117 -14.73 13.08 -10.46
CA TYR A 117 -13.66 13.60 -9.61
C TYR A 117 -12.98 14.82 -10.23
N GLN A 118 -12.34 15.62 -9.40
CA GLN A 118 -11.58 16.81 -9.84
C GLN A 118 -10.14 16.44 -10.21
N ARG A 119 -9.50 15.66 -9.33
CA ARG A 119 -8.11 15.21 -9.44
C ARG A 119 -7.98 13.87 -8.72
N TYR A 120 -6.96 13.14 -9.04
CA TYR A 120 -6.40 12.12 -8.15
C TYR A 120 -4.92 12.38 -7.92
N GLU A 121 -4.45 12.02 -6.76
CA GLU A 121 -3.05 12.02 -6.36
C GLU A 121 -2.55 10.59 -6.30
N THR A 122 -1.26 10.41 -6.54
CA THR A 122 -0.59 9.12 -6.42
C THR A 122 0.59 9.24 -5.47
N SER A 123 0.65 8.35 -4.48
CA SER A 123 1.82 8.12 -3.66
C SER A 123 2.42 6.76 -4.01
N LEU A 124 3.74 6.72 -4.20
CA LEU A 124 4.49 5.48 -4.37
C LEU A 124 5.27 5.17 -3.11
N MET A 125 5.17 3.93 -2.65
CA MET A 125 5.80 3.45 -1.45
C MET A 125 6.62 2.20 -1.74
N LEU A 126 7.78 2.08 -1.09
CA LEU A 126 8.62 0.90 -1.14
C LEU A 126 8.45 0.14 0.17
N ALA A 127 8.14 -1.14 0.08
CA ALA A 127 8.02 -2.02 1.25
C ALA A 127 9.33 -2.08 2.04
N GLU A 128 9.21 -2.18 3.36
CA GLU A 128 10.35 -2.30 4.26
C GLU A 128 10.73 -3.76 4.52
N SER A 129 11.99 -4.00 4.82
CA SER A 129 12.53 -5.36 5.02
C SER A 129 11.82 -6.15 6.13
N GLY A 130 11.35 -5.48 7.17
CA GLY A 130 10.58 -6.10 8.26
C GLY A 130 9.12 -6.38 7.89
N PHE A 131 8.62 -5.79 6.80
CA PHE A 131 7.27 -6.03 6.27
C PHE A 131 7.30 -6.00 4.72
N PRO A 132 7.90 -7.03 4.08
CA PRO A 132 8.25 -6.98 2.67
C PRO A 132 7.09 -7.19 1.69
N ASN A 133 5.95 -7.73 2.17
CA ASN A 133 4.82 -8.11 1.32
C ASN A 133 3.49 -7.72 1.94
N LEU A 134 2.53 -7.38 1.08
CA LEU A 134 1.14 -7.17 1.46
C LEU A 134 0.56 -8.44 2.11
N GLN A 135 -0.17 -8.24 3.20
CA GLN A 135 -0.88 -9.30 3.91
C GLN A 135 -2.38 -9.15 3.66
N LYS A 136 -3.01 -10.20 3.13
CA LYS A 136 -4.47 -10.20 2.94
C LYS A 136 -5.17 -10.16 4.30
N PRO A 137 -6.20 -9.31 4.46
CA PRO A 137 -7.03 -9.30 5.66
C PRO A 137 -7.69 -10.66 5.93
N ALA A 138 -7.92 -10.98 7.20
CA ALA A 138 -8.76 -12.11 7.57
C ALA A 138 -10.21 -11.87 7.11
N GLU A 139 -10.94 -12.94 6.85
CA GLU A 139 -12.36 -12.87 6.50
C GLU A 139 -13.15 -12.13 7.59
N GLY A 140 -14.05 -11.22 7.15
CA GLY A 140 -14.85 -10.38 8.05
C GLY A 140 -14.15 -9.12 8.55
N SER A 141 -12.92 -8.84 8.12
CA SER A 141 -12.23 -7.57 8.37
C SER A 141 -12.80 -6.50 7.46
N ASN A 142 -13.46 -5.48 8.04
CA ASN A 142 -14.20 -4.46 7.27
C ASN A 142 -13.86 -3.02 7.68
N PHE A 143 -12.93 -2.83 8.61
CA PHE A 143 -12.57 -1.52 9.11
C PHE A 143 -11.06 -1.33 9.01
N PHE A 144 -10.67 -0.41 8.15
CA PHE A 144 -9.27 -0.14 7.85
C PHE A 144 -8.86 1.22 8.41
N GLU A 145 -7.60 1.33 8.80
CA GLU A 145 -7.01 2.59 9.25
C GLU A 145 -5.73 2.86 8.46
N LEU A 146 -5.82 3.83 7.55
CA LEU A 146 -4.68 4.32 6.79
C LEU A 146 -3.95 5.37 7.61
N ARG A 147 -2.66 5.19 7.83
CA ARG A 147 -1.81 6.13 8.57
C ARG A 147 -0.61 6.53 7.75
N THR A 148 -0.39 7.84 7.65
CA THR A 148 0.85 8.41 7.10
C THR A 148 1.58 9.17 8.20
N TYR A 149 2.81 8.74 8.49
CA TYR A 149 3.69 9.38 9.46
C TYR A 149 4.67 10.28 8.73
N GLN A 150 4.56 11.57 8.95
CA GLN A 150 5.48 12.58 8.40
C GLN A 150 6.67 12.73 9.33
N GLY A 151 7.88 12.61 8.78
CA GLY A 151 9.12 12.89 9.52
C GLY A 151 9.46 14.38 9.50
N TYR A 152 10.21 14.85 10.50
CA TYR A 152 10.77 16.21 10.47
C TYR A 152 11.78 16.41 9.34
N ASN A 153 12.48 15.36 8.97
CA ASN A 153 13.46 15.27 7.89
C ASN A 153 13.75 13.79 7.58
N GLU A 154 14.63 13.55 6.62
CA GLU A 154 14.98 12.20 6.16
C GLU A 154 15.66 11.36 7.25
N ASP A 155 16.44 11.97 8.18
CA ASP A 155 17.02 11.25 9.31
C ASP A 155 15.97 10.83 10.33
N ALA A 156 15.02 11.71 10.64
CA ALA A 156 13.89 11.38 11.50
C ALA A 156 13.08 10.21 10.92
N LEU A 157 12.79 10.23 9.62
CA LEU A 157 12.14 9.12 8.93
C LEU A 157 12.98 7.84 8.98
N ARG A 158 14.27 7.91 8.73
CA ARG A 158 15.20 6.77 8.80
C ARG A 158 15.18 6.11 10.18
N ARG A 159 15.22 6.91 11.26
CA ARG A 159 15.14 6.41 12.64
C ARG A 159 13.78 5.79 12.95
N LYS A 160 12.69 6.36 12.43
CA LYS A 160 11.34 5.79 12.60
C LYS A 160 11.19 4.46 11.85
N LEU A 161 11.71 4.36 10.63
CA LEU A 161 11.75 3.09 9.88
C LEU A 161 12.58 2.02 10.60
N LYS A 162 13.73 2.42 11.18
CA LYS A 162 14.54 1.52 12.03
C LYS A 162 13.72 1.00 13.20
N MET A 163 13.01 1.87 13.93
CA MET A 163 12.16 1.51 15.05
C MET A 163 11.08 0.48 14.64
N PHE A 164 10.44 0.65 13.48
CA PHE A 164 9.49 -0.32 12.95
C PHE A 164 10.16 -1.65 12.63
N ASN A 165 11.26 -1.64 11.87
CA ASN A 165 11.94 -2.86 11.44
C ASN A 165 12.51 -3.69 12.60
N GLU A 166 13.00 -3.04 13.64
CA GLU A 166 13.64 -3.72 14.78
C GLU A 166 12.62 -4.16 15.84
N GLU A 167 11.53 -3.38 16.06
CA GLU A 167 10.68 -3.55 17.24
C GLU A 167 9.17 -3.49 16.94
N GLU A 168 8.67 -2.43 16.28
CA GLU A 168 7.23 -2.16 16.23
C GLU A 168 6.44 -3.24 15.49
N PHE A 169 6.96 -3.83 14.41
CA PHE A 169 6.26 -4.92 13.71
C PHE A 169 5.99 -6.11 14.62
N ASN A 170 6.92 -6.42 15.54
CA ASN A 170 6.73 -7.48 16.52
C ASN A 170 5.66 -7.09 17.56
N ILE A 171 5.61 -5.83 17.97
CA ILE A 171 4.57 -5.35 18.89
C ILE A 171 3.19 -5.49 18.25
N PHE A 172 2.99 -4.98 17.02
CA PHE A 172 1.73 -5.13 16.28
C PHE A 172 1.29 -6.60 16.17
N LYS A 173 2.23 -7.49 15.85
CA LYS A 173 1.98 -8.93 15.77
C LYS A 173 1.56 -9.52 17.12
N ASN A 174 2.29 -9.19 18.20
CA ASN A 174 2.06 -9.77 19.53
C ASN A 174 0.72 -9.36 20.13
N ILE A 175 0.27 -8.12 19.86
CA ILE A 175 -1.04 -7.62 20.32
C ILE A 175 -2.19 -7.98 19.39
N ASN A 176 -1.94 -8.74 18.31
CA ASN A 176 -2.92 -9.07 17.29
C ASN A 176 -3.57 -7.83 16.66
N PHE A 177 -2.75 -6.92 16.12
CA PHE A 177 -3.20 -5.74 15.37
C PHE A 177 -2.65 -5.79 13.95
N PRO A 178 -3.37 -6.43 13.01
CA PRO A 178 -2.85 -6.75 11.69
C PRO A 178 -2.53 -5.52 10.84
N ILE A 179 -1.36 -5.54 10.22
CA ILE A 179 -0.95 -4.61 9.18
C ILE A 179 -1.22 -5.27 7.82
N VAL A 180 -1.82 -4.55 6.89
CA VAL A 180 -2.09 -5.01 5.51
C VAL A 180 -0.90 -4.71 4.60
N PHE A 181 -0.41 -3.48 4.63
CA PHE A 181 0.84 -3.09 3.98
C PHE A 181 1.58 -2.05 4.82
N PHE A 182 2.88 -1.96 4.59
CA PHE A 182 3.74 -0.93 5.16
C PHE A 182 4.78 -0.50 4.14
N GLY A 183 4.94 0.80 3.93
CA GLY A 183 5.91 1.30 2.96
C GLY A 183 6.49 2.67 3.31
N LYS A 184 7.77 2.85 2.97
CA LYS A 184 8.42 4.15 2.91
C LYS A 184 7.95 4.88 1.66
N ASN A 185 7.40 6.07 1.79
CA ASN A 185 7.05 6.89 0.64
C ASN A 185 8.33 7.30 -0.12
N ILE A 186 8.34 7.03 -1.43
CA ILE A 186 9.43 7.41 -2.35
C ILE A 186 9.01 8.51 -3.32
N ALA A 187 7.70 8.70 -3.49
CA ALA A 187 7.10 9.82 -4.22
C ALA A 187 5.71 10.10 -3.66
N GLY A 188 5.27 11.35 -3.71
CA GLY A 188 3.98 11.83 -3.20
C GLY A 188 4.10 13.21 -2.60
N ASP A 189 3.02 13.74 -2.07
CA ASP A 189 2.90 15.11 -1.54
C ASP A 189 3.30 15.25 -0.05
N GLN A 190 3.37 14.14 0.69
CA GLN A 190 3.57 14.13 2.15
C GLN A 190 5.00 13.68 2.56
N MET A 191 6.02 14.14 1.83
CA MET A 191 7.42 13.74 2.05
C MET A 191 8.14 14.61 3.10
N PRO A 192 9.10 14.05 3.86
CA PRO A 192 9.46 12.64 3.98
C PRO A 192 8.48 11.89 4.89
N SER A 193 8.03 10.71 4.48
CA SER A 193 6.99 9.97 5.21
C SER A 193 7.04 8.47 4.99
N LEU A 194 6.33 7.74 5.84
CA LEU A 194 5.95 6.34 5.66
C LEU A 194 4.43 6.21 5.73
N THR A 195 3.87 5.23 5.06
CA THR A 195 2.43 4.96 5.06
C THR A 195 2.18 3.48 5.30
N TYR A 196 1.16 3.17 6.11
CA TYR A 196 0.73 1.80 6.37
C TYR A 196 -0.78 1.70 6.57
N LEU A 197 -1.31 0.52 6.38
CA LEU A 197 -2.73 0.21 6.50
C LEU A 197 -2.93 -0.87 7.55
N LEU A 198 -3.69 -0.54 8.58
CA LEU A 198 -4.16 -1.48 9.61
C LEU A 198 -5.54 -1.98 9.25
N VAL A 199 -5.91 -3.15 9.78
CA VAL A 199 -7.25 -3.70 9.60
C VAL A 199 -7.78 -4.33 10.87
N THR A 200 -9.07 -4.17 11.12
CA THR A 200 -9.83 -4.81 12.21
C THR A 200 -11.24 -5.12 11.70
N LYS A 201 -12.01 -5.82 12.52
CA LYS A 201 -13.41 -6.12 12.22
C LYS A 201 -14.26 -4.84 12.18
N ASP A 202 -14.08 -3.96 13.16
CA ASP A 202 -14.85 -2.74 13.32
C ASP A 202 -14.06 -1.68 14.10
N ARG A 203 -14.63 -0.48 14.23
CA ARG A 203 -14.03 0.66 14.95
C ARG A 203 -13.79 0.37 16.43
N LYS A 204 -14.62 -0.46 17.07
CA LYS A 204 -14.46 -0.79 18.47
C LYS A 204 -13.19 -1.62 18.68
N GLU A 205 -13.01 -2.66 17.86
CA GLU A 205 -11.82 -3.51 17.91
C GLU A 205 -10.54 -2.70 17.58
N ASN A 206 -10.63 -1.77 16.62
CA ASN A 206 -9.53 -0.83 16.31
C ASN A 206 -9.12 -0.03 17.56
N GLY A 207 -10.09 0.57 18.27
CA GLY A 207 -9.83 1.30 19.52
C GLY A 207 -9.22 0.43 20.62
N GLU A 208 -9.71 -0.81 20.78
CA GLU A 208 -9.17 -1.78 21.73
C GLU A 208 -7.74 -2.20 21.36
N ALA A 209 -7.43 -2.36 20.06
CA ALA A 209 -6.09 -2.66 19.60
C ALA A 209 -5.10 -1.53 19.90
N TRP A 210 -5.50 -0.28 19.70
CA TRP A 210 -4.69 0.88 20.09
C TRP A 210 -4.48 1.00 21.60
N GLN A 211 -5.47 0.61 22.41
CA GLN A 211 -5.29 0.53 23.86
C GLN A 211 -4.25 -0.52 24.25
N ARG A 212 -4.31 -1.72 23.63
CA ARG A 212 -3.30 -2.76 23.85
C ARG A 212 -1.92 -2.27 23.44
N PHE A 213 -1.80 -1.62 22.28
CA PHE A 213 -0.54 -1.03 21.80
C PHE A 213 0.03 -0.03 22.79
N GLY A 214 -0.77 0.94 23.24
CA GLY A 214 -0.33 2.00 24.16
C GLY A 214 0.06 1.50 25.57
N THR A 215 -0.45 0.32 25.98
CA THR A 215 -0.14 -0.29 27.27
C THR A 215 0.95 -1.36 27.18
N ASP A 216 1.38 -1.75 25.99
CA ASP A 216 2.42 -2.74 25.76
C ASP A 216 3.76 -2.31 26.38
N SER A 217 4.48 -3.26 27.00
CA SER A 217 5.74 -2.97 27.70
C SER A 217 6.88 -2.62 26.75
N ASP A 218 6.94 -3.27 25.59
CA ASP A 218 7.97 -3.00 24.59
C ASP A 218 7.73 -1.65 23.95
N TRP A 219 6.48 -1.31 23.65
CA TRP A 219 6.12 0.03 23.17
C TRP A 219 6.55 1.11 24.16
N LYS A 220 6.24 0.97 25.47
CA LYS A 220 6.65 1.92 26.51
C LYS A 220 8.16 2.07 26.59
N ARG A 221 8.90 0.97 26.44
CA ARG A 221 10.36 0.97 26.43
C ARG A 221 10.92 1.74 25.23
N ILE A 222 10.52 1.35 24.00
CA ILE A 222 11.11 1.91 22.78
C ILE A 222 10.68 3.35 22.54
N SER A 223 9.42 3.71 22.84
CA SER A 223 8.92 5.07 22.68
C SER A 223 9.62 6.10 23.60
N GLY A 224 10.23 5.65 24.70
CA GLY A 224 11.04 6.48 25.59
C GLY A 224 12.53 6.54 25.23
N MET A 225 12.98 5.84 24.18
CA MET A 225 14.40 5.86 23.81
C MET A 225 14.78 7.14 23.08
N LYS A 226 15.88 7.76 23.51
CA LYS A 226 16.40 9.02 22.94
C LYS A 226 16.66 8.91 21.42
N GLU A 227 17.03 7.73 20.96
CA GLU A 227 17.26 7.46 19.52
C GLU A 227 15.99 7.73 18.68
N TYR A 228 14.80 7.49 19.24
CA TYR A 228 13.53 7.62 18.53
C TYR A 228 12.75 8.90 18.85
N GLU A 229 13.34 9.81 19.64
CA GLU A 229 12.76 11.11 19.90
C GLU A 229 12.63 11.94 18.61
N ASN A 230 11.53 12.68 18.50
CA ASN A 230 11.29 13.63 17.40
C ASN A 230 11.41 12.96 16.00
N THR A 231 10.92 11.74 15.85
CA THR A 231 10.91 11.03 14.56
C THR A 231 9.65 11.29 13.74
N VAL A 232 8.55 11.73 14.36
CA VAL A 232 7.26 12.02 13.73
C VAL A 232 6.86 13.45 14.03
N SER A 233 6.63 14.24 12.97
CA SER A 233 6.17 15.64 13.07
C SER A 233 4.65 15.76 13.01
N ASN A 234 4.01 14.85 12.27
CA ASN A 234 2.56 14.79 12.11
C ASN A 234 2.10 13.38 11.74
N ILE A 235 0.87 13.05 12.07
CA ILE A 235 0.21 11.79 11.71
C ILE A 235 -1.08 12.13 10.99
N ILE A 236 -1.19 11.73 9.73
CA ILE A 236 -2.45 11.74 8.99
C ILE A 236 -3.10 10.38 9.21
N GLN A 237 -4.33 10.39 9.68
CA GLN A 237 -5.12 9.20 9.96
C GLN A 237 -6.44 9.27 9.21
N THR A 238 -6.77 8.20 8.50
CA THR A 238 -8.03 8.09 7.77
C THR A 238 -8.63 6.71 8.00
N TYR A 239 -9.88 6.66 8.45
CA TYR A 239 -10.63 5.41 8.56
C TYR A 239 -11.32 5.10 7.25
N LEU A 240 -11.22 3.84 6.82
CA LEU A 240 -11.68 3.40 5.51
C LEU A 240 -12.59 2.18 5.64
N ARG A 241 -13.49 2.03 4.65
CA ARG A 241 -14.27 0.81 4.42
C ARG A 241 -14.02 0.32 3.00
N PRO A 242 -13.86 -0.99 2.78
CA PRO A 242 -13.73 -1.51 1.44
C PRO A 242 -15.06 -1.38 0.69
N LEU A 243 -15.01 -1.06 -0.59
CA LEU A 243 -16.16 -1.18 -1.46
C LEU A 243 -16.45 -2.65 -1.75
N SER A 244 -17.69 -2.99 -2.12
CA SER A 244 -18.14 -4.38 -2.30
C SER A 244 -17.34 -5.19 -3.32
N PHE A 245 -16.70 -4.51 -4.27
CA PHE A 245 -15.84 -5.11 -5.29
C PHE A 245 -14.33 -4.99 -4.98
N SER A 246 -13.98 -4.44 -3.82
CA SER A 246 -12.58 -4.44 -3.34
C SER A 246 -12.07 -5.87 -3.20
N GLN A 247 -10.81 -6.10 -3.57
CA GLN A 247 -10.17 -7.41 -3.45
C GLN A 247 -9.37 -7.58 -2.16
N LEU A 248 -9.42 -6.56 -1.30
CA LEU A 248 -8.85 -6.55 0.06
C LEU A 248 -9.94 -6.35 1.08
#